data_951fbb7a0362b8203badedb8fd70bcac
#
_entry.id   951fbb7a0362b8203badedb8fd70bcac
#
_cell.length_a   1.000
_cell.length_b   1.000
_cell.length_c   1.000
_cell.angle_alpha   90.00
_cell.angle_beta   90.00
_cell.angle_gamma   90.00
#
_symmetry.space_group_name_H-M   'P 1'
#
loop_
_entity.id
_entity.type
_entity.pdbx_description
1 polymer ?
#
loop_
_entity_poly.entity_id
_entity_poly.type
_entity_poly.pdbx_seq_one_letter_code
_entity_poly.pdbx_strand_id
1 'polypeptide(L)'
;MRITEQQTFGILANNLARTRARSLALQQQVSTGKQIQQPSDDPSAFNHILLDKNSLAAIEQRLRNISFGRTRLDLSDNLLTSTSDTLSRVQELAVQFKSDTNGLPERIIGSREVRQLFSVVLQNANAELNGQPVFTGTSTHGRTTGLAISTPVTLTNGTNDTLVVSVDGVTSGTIDLTSATGTFTGAQLADRVQTQINADTALAAGAKHVTVTFDTDHLVIASDSHGPTSTVSLIGGTSLASLGLAGGSQTTGASPFAMTATTSPGSTNTGGAIVNQGTVFDENQVTLDDYVIRFSSATTYDVLDVTGPVGITKNSANTGSAFASDAGIIGPANLTLNNYAIQFTSSTQYNIVNTTTSATVSSGNTYVSGNAIEFDGLRVILSNGQQGGPQGGDSFAVSLAPRTVLANQTYSTGTDISFEGIRLKLTTGAAGPATGDRFAISTGLQYQGDNGVHHVEVGNNQVVQTNVAGNRVFTGPNADLFASIKTLVTSLRSNYRGGINDTIGGLTAGLNQTG
;
A
#
# COMPACT_ATOMS: atom_id res chain seq x y z
N MET A 1 41.05 9.97 92.45
CA MET A 1 41.38 9.19 91.23
C MET A 1 42.54 9.89 90.54
N ARG A 2 43.74 9.28 90.45
CA ARG A 2 44.87 9.82 89.69
C ARG A 2 44.67 9.39 88.23
N ILE A 3 44.39 10.31 87.37
CA ILE A 3 44.41 10.06 85.93
C ILE A 3 45.88 9.90 85.53
N THR A 4 46.29 8.76 85.07
CA THR A 4 47.66 8.52 84.64
C THR A 4 47.98 9.33 83.39
N GLU A 5 49.20 9.89 83.24
CA GLU A 5 49.65 10.66 82.07
C GLU A 5 49.36 9.94 80.72
N GLN A 6 49.42 8.63 80.71
CA GLN A 6 49.10 7.79 79.62
C GLN A 6 47.62 7.85 79.17
N GLN A 7 46.69 7.99 80.14
CA GLN A 7 45.26 8.22 79.83
C GLN A 7 44.99 9.61 79.25
N THR A 8 45.70 10.63 79.75
CA THR A 8 45.58 12.02 79.26
C THR A 8 46.11 12.10 77.84
N PHE A 9 47.26 11.42 77.50
CA PHE A 9 47.83 11.36 76.21
C PHE A 9 46.92 10.55 75.20
N GLY A 10 46.30 9.46 75.68
CA GLY A 10 45.32 8.68 74.92
C GLY A 10 44.05 9.51 74.58
N ILE A 11 43.56 10.31 75.51
CA ILE A 11 42.41 11.18 75.29
C ILE A 11 42.78 12.28 74.25
N LEU A 12 43.96 12.91 74.40
CA LEU A 12 44.45 13.94 73.48
C LEU A 12 44.66 13.39 72.09
N ALA A 13 45.28 12.24 71.92
CA ALA A 13 45.48 11.57 70.65
C ALA A 13 44.14 11.22 69.98
N ASN A 14 43.18 10.69 70.74
CA ASN A 14 41.83 10.43 70.23
C ASN A 14 41.07 11.69 69.80
N ASN A 15 41.20 12.79 70.59
CA ASN A 15 40.58 14.04 70.17
C ASN A 15 41.22 14.64 68.96
N LEU A 16 42.53 14.57 68.79
CA LEU A 16 43.24 14.98 67.58
C LEU A 16 42.86 14.16 66.35
N ALA A 17 42.76 12.85 66.49
CA ALA A 17 42.33 11.93 65.42
C ALA A 17 40.88 12.26 64.97
N ARG A 18 39.97 12.50 65.93
CA ARG A 18 38.58 12.93 65.64
C ARG A 18 38.51 14.30 64.96
N THR A 19 39.32 15.26 65.39
CA THR A 19 39.37 16.59 64.75
C THR A 19 39.91 16.51 63.33
N ARG A 20 40.96 15.71 63.07
CA ARG A 20 41.49 15.44 61.73
C ARG A 20 40.45 14.76 60.83
N ALA A 21 39.82 13.71 61.32
CA ALA A 21 38.77 13.01 60.60
C ALA A 21 37.62 13.95 60.22
N ARG A 22 37.19 14.82 61.12
CA ARG A 22 36.14 15.83 60.88
C ARG A 22 36.58 16.89 59.87
N SER A 23 37.83 17.36 59.96
CA SER A 23 38.38 18.32 59.00
C SER A 23 38.48 17.73 57.59
N LEU A 24 38.92 16.48 57.44
CA LEU A 24 38.96 15.77 56.17
C LEU A 24 37.56 15.56 55.57
N ALA A 25 36.58 15.18 56.42
CA ALA A 25 35.20 15.02 55.99
C ALA A 25 34.60 16.36 55.49
N LEU A 26 34.86 17.46 56.23
CA LEU A 26 34.43 18.80 55.79
C LEU A 26 35.10 19.27 54.50
N GLN A 27 36.43 19.04 54.37
CA GLN A 27 37.14 19.34 53.11
C GLN A 27 36.56 18.56 51.93
N GLN A 28 36.21 17.29 52.16
CA GLN A 28 35.61 16.44 51.12
C GLN A 28 34.18 16.92 50.77
N GLN A 29 33.38 17.33 51.78
CA GLN A 29 32.05 17.92 51.56
C GLN A 29 32.14 19.25 50.79
N VAL A 30 33.08 20.11 51.10
CA VAL A 30 33.29 21.38 50.41
C VAL A 30 33.79 21.14 48.98
N SER A 31 34.73 20.19 48.77
CA SER A 31 35.26 19.85 47.46
C SER A 31 34.22 19.23 46.53
N THR A 32 33.31 18.39 47.06
CA THR A 32 32.30 17.68 46.27
C THR A 32 30.95 18.42 46.23
N GLY A 33 30.75 19.41 47.10
CA GLY A 33 29.46 20.10 47.28
C GLY A 33 28.34 19.19 47.83
N LYS A 34 28.69 17.99 48.33
CA LYS A 34 27.72 16.99 48.81
C LYS A 34 27.96 16.68 50.30
N GLN A 35 26.89 16.74 51.10
CA GLN A 35 26.92 16.40 52.51
C GLN A 35 26.96 14.87 52.73
N ILE A 36 26.25 14.10 51.89
CA ILE A 36 26.16 12.65 51.96
C ILE A 36 26.79 12.08 50.68
N GLN A 37 27.81 11.26 50.83
CA GLN A 37 28.56 10.69 49.69
C GLN A 37 28.45 9.18 49.62
N GLN A 38 28.35 8.52 50.76
CA GLN A 38 28.29 7.06 50.88
C GLN A 38 27.17 6.65 51.85
N PRO A 39 26.66 5.40 51.72
CA PRO A 39 25.57 4.91 52.57
C PRO A 39 25.85 4.93 54.06
N SER A 40 27.14 4.90 54.45
CA SER A 40 27.57 4.92 55.85
C SER A 40 27.44 6.30 56.50
N ASP A 41 27.33 7.39 55.75
CA ASP A 41 27.22 8.76 56.27
C ASP A 41 25.84 9.00 56.93
N ASP A 42 24.78 8.64 56.21
CA ASP A 42 23.39 8.60 56.68
C ASP A 42 22.60 7.63 55.78
N PRO A 43 22.34 6.39 56.26
CA PRO A 43 21.64 5.37 55.46
C PRO A 43 20.21 5.78 55.07
N SER A 44 19.51 6.53 55.91
CA SER A 44 18.13 6.98 55.65
C SER A 44 18.09 8.05 54.56
N ALA A 45 18.90 9.08 54.73
CA ALA A 45 19.00 10.17 53.76
C ALA A 45 19.58 9.69 52.44
N PHE A 46 20.54 8.73 52.44
CA PHE A 46 21.07 8.11 51.23
C PHE A 46 19.98 7.37 50.44
N ASN A 47 19.11 6.60 51.13
CA ASN A 47 17.98 5.94 50.48
C ASN A 47 17.00 6.94 49.82
N HIS A 48 16.71 8.07 50.50
CA HIS A 48 15.90 9.14 49.91
C HIS A 48 16.56 9.76 48.68
N ILE A 49 17.87 10.05 48.72
CA ILE A 49 18.63 10.54 47.58
C ILE A 49 18.58 9.55 46.39
N LEU A 50 18.64 8.25 46.65
CA LEU A 50 18.57 7.23 45.61
C LEU A 50 17.19 7.18 44.98
N LEU A 51 16.11 7.27 45.79
CA LEU A 51 14.73 7.34 45.28
C LEU A 51 14.51 8.60 44.41
N ASP A 52 15.01 9.76 44.89
CA ASP A 52 14.91 11.02 44.13
C ASP A 52 15.69 10.98 42.81
N LYS A 53 16.90 10.39 42.82
CA LYS A 53 17.68 10.20 41.59
C LYS A 53 16.98 9.30 40.60
N ASN A 54 16.38 8.21 41.07
CA ASN A 54 15.60 7.31 40.21
C ASN A 54 14.38 8.03 39.61
N SER A 55 13.68 8.84 40.42
CA SER A 55 12.56 9.67 39.98
C SER A 55 12.98 10.73 38.97
N LEU A 56 14.12 11.38 39.18
CA LEU A 56 14.68 12.37 38.24
C LEU A 56 15.04 11.71 36.90
N ALA A 57 15.72 10.57 36.93
CA ALA A 57 16.06 9.82 35.74
C ALA A 57 14.81 9.38 34.93
N ALA A 58 13.75 8.96 35.65
CA ALA A 58 12.46 8.64 35.02
C ALA A 58 11.82 9.86 34.36
N ILE A 59 11.84 11.03 35.03
CA ILE A 59 11.32 12.30 34.49
C ILE A 59 12.13 12.72 33.25
N GLU A 60 13.45 12.67 33.32
CA GLU A 60 14.31 12.98 32.16
C GLU A 60 14.02 12.06 30.96
N GLN A 61 13.80 10.77 31.20
CA GLN A 61 13.40 9.84 30.12
C GLN A 61 12.04 10.20 29.54
N ARG A 62 11.06 10.54 30.38
CA ARG A 62 9.74 11.00 29.91
C ARG A 62 9.85 12.27 29.07
N LEU A 63 10.65 13.24 29.48
CA LEU A 63 10.88 14.47 28.70
C LEU A 63 11.48 14.18 27.32
N ARG A 64 12.45 13.26 27.23
CA ARG A 64 13.00 12.82 25.94
C ARG A 64 11.92 12.15 25.07
N ASN A 65 11.10 11.29 25.65
CA ASN A 65 10.01 10.61 24.96
C ASN A 65 8.95 11.61 24.45
N ILE A 66 8.57 12.58 25.28
CA ILE A 66 7.64 13.65 24.91
C ILE A 66 8.21 14.49 23.75
N SER A 67 9.49 14.87 23.82
CA SER A 67 10.13 15.61 22.75
C SER A 67 10.12 14.83 21.42
N PHE A 68 10.42 13.55 21.44
CA PHE A 68 10.36 12.69 20.26
C PHE A 68 8.92 12.57 19.72
N GLY A 69 7.95 12.30 20.60
CA GLY A 69 6.53 12.21 20.21
C GLY A 69 6.02 13.51 19.59
N ARG A 70 6.40 14.67 20.17
CA ARG A 70 6.06 15.99 19.64
C ARG A 70 6.64 16.19 18.24
N THR A 71 7.94 15.91 18.03
CA THR A 71 8.57 16.03 16.71
C THR A 71 7.85 15.18 15.65
N ARG A 72 7.40 13.97 16.03
CA ARG A 72 6.65 13.09 15.12
C ARG A 72 5.26 13.67 14.77
N LEU A 73 4.56 14.21 15.76
CA LEU A 73 3.24 14.84 15.55
C LEU A 73 3.36 16.12 14.72
N ASP A 74 4.34 16.98 15.02
CA ASP A 74 4.59 18.20 14.25
C ASP A 74 4.92 17.88 12.78
N LEU A 75 5.71 16.81 12.52
CA LEU A 75 5.96 16.34 11.16
C LEU A 75 4.69 15.82 10.49
N SER A 76 3.90 15.01 11.20
CA SER A 76 2.64 14.48 10.67
C SER A 76 1.67 15.60 10.28
N ASP A 77 1.52 16.61 11.11
CA ASP A 77 0.68 17.79 10.88
C ASP A 77 1.12 18.57 9.64
N ASN A 78 2.42 18.83 9.50
CA ASN A 78 2.99 19.47 8.31
C ASN A 78 2.74 18.67 7.02
N LEU A 79 2.88 17.34 7.06
CA LEU A 79 2.65 16.47 5.91
C LEU A 79 1.15 16.43 5.54
N LEU A 80 0.26 16.41 6.53
CA LEU A 80 -1.19 16.45 6.30
C LEU A 80 -1.62 17.79 5.73
N THR A 81 -1.10 18.90 6.25
CA THR A 81 -1.35 20.25 5.70
C THR A 81 -0.89 20.34 4.25
N SER A 82 0.35 19.90 3.93
CA SER A 82 0.86 19.86 2.55
C SER A 82 0.00 18.98 1.64
N THR A 83 -0.51 17.86 2.16
CA THR A 83 -1.41 16.97 1.42
C THR A 83 -2.75 17.66 1.16
N SER A 84 -3.33 18.33 2.14
CA SER A 84 -4.58 19.09 2.01
C SER A 84 -4.47 20.22 0.97
N ASP A 85 -3.36 20.97 0.98
CA ASP A 85 -3.08 22.02 -0.01
C ASP A 85 -2.96 21.42 -1.42
N THR A 86 -2.27 20.29 -1.54
CA THR A 86 -2.12 19.56 -2.82
C THR A 86 -3.46 19.06 -3.33
N LEU A 87 -4.31 18.49 -2.46
CA LEU A 87 -5.64 18.03 -2.82
C LEU A 87 -6.56 19.19 -3.24
N SER A 88 -6.46 20.34 -2.58
CA SER A 88 -7.19 21.54 -2.97
C SER A 88 -6.83 21.95 -4.40
N ARG A 89 -5.54 21.89 -4.76
CA ARG A 89 -5.10 22.15 -6.14
C ARG A 89 -5.62 21.12 -7.13
N VAL A 90 -5.63 19.83 -6.76
CA VAL A 90 -6.21 18.75 -7.60
C VAL A 90 -7.71 19.00 -7.82
N GLN A 91 -8.44 19.42 -6.78
CA GLN A 91 -9.86 19.74 -6.88
C GLN A 91 -10.13 20.96 -7.78
N GLU A 92 -9.31 22.02 -7.68
CA GLU A 92 -9.38 23.16 -8.60
C GLU A 92 -9.23 22.72 -10.06
N LEU A 93 -8.24 21.86 -10.34
CA LEU A 93 -8.03 21.32 -11.69
C LEU A 93 -9.22 20.47 -12.15
N ALA A 94 -9.79 19.64 -11.27
CA ALA A 94 -10.97 18.85 -11.61
C ALA A 94 -12.16 19.76 -11.98
N VAL A 95 -12.40 20.83 -11.23
CA VAL A 95 -13.45 21.81 -11.51
C VAL A 95 -13.17 22.57 -12.82
N GLN A 96 -11.92 22.97 -13.05
CA GLN A 96 -11.49 23.65 -14.28
C GLN A 96 -11.74 22.76 -15.51
N PHE A 97 -11.31 21.50 -15.48
CA PHE A 97 -11.40 20.60 -16.63
C PHE A 97 -12.77 19.92 -16.80
N LYS A 98 -13.68 20.07 -15.83
CA LYS A 98 -15.08 19.67 -15.99
C LYS A 98 -15.78 20.50 -17.08
N SER A 99 -15.32 21.74 -17.35
CA SER A 99 -15.92 22.64 -18.33
C SER A 99 -15.83 22.09 -19.76
N ASP A 100 -16.88 22.30 -20.54
CA ASP A 100 -16.96 21.94 -21.96
C ASP A 100 -16.01 22.75 -22.86
N THR A 101 -15.48 23.85 -22.35
CA THR A 101 -14.52 24.69 -23.08
C THR A 101 -13.13 24.03 -23.20
N ASN A 102 -12.82 23.04 -22.34
CA ASN A 102 -11.56 22.32 -22.37
C ASN A 102 -11.70 21.06 -23.24
N GLY A 103 -10.91 21.00 -24.30
CA GLY A 103 -10.84 19.83 -25.18
C GLY A 103 -9.88 18.74 -24.67
N LEU A 104 -9.72 17.68 -25.46
CA LEU A 104 -8.81 16.57 -25.14
C LEU A 104 -7.34 17.04 -24.96
N PRO A 105 -6.77 17.94 -25.81
CA PRO A 105 -5.38 18.38 -25.62
C PRO A 105 -5.14 19.06 -24.28
N GLU A 106 -6.03 19.96 -23.86
CA GLU A 106 -5.95 20.67 -22.59
C GLU A 106 -6.07 19.71 -21.41
N ARG A 107 -7.00 18.73 -21.48
CA ARG A 107 -7.17 17.70 -20.46
C ARG A 107 -5.96 16.78 -20.34
N ILE A 108 -5.30 16.43 -21.44
CA ILE A 108 -4.04 15.68 -21.41
C ILE A 108 -2.95 16.48 -20.68
N ILE A 109 -2.84 17.78 -20.88
CA ILE A 109 -1.90 18.64 -20.14
C ILE A 109 -2.27 18.66 -18.66
N GLY A 110 -3.55 18.83 -18.32
CA GLY A 110 -4.05 18.76 -16.95
C GLY A 110 -3.75 17.42 -16.28
N SER A 111 -3.88 16.32 -16.99
CA SER A 111 -3.57 15.00 -16.44
C SER A 111 -2.10 14.85 -16.01
N ARG A 112 -1.17 15.52 -16.69
CA ARG A 112 0.25 15.52 -16.34
C ARG A 112 0.50 16.31 -15.05
N GLU A 113 -0.16 17.47 -14.88
CA GLU A 113 -0.11 18.24 -13.64
C GLU A 113 -0.67 17.44 -12.47
N VAL A 114 -1.84 16.84 -12.64
CA VAL A 114 -2.46 15.99 -11.60
C VAL A 114 -1.57 14.80 -11.23
N ARG A 115 -0.86 14.21 -12.20
CA ARG A 115 0.10 13.13 -11.93
C ARG A 115 1.30 13.62 -11.11
N GLN A 116 1.79 14.83 -11.34
CA GLN A 116 2.85 15.41 -10.49
C GLN A 116 2.35 15.64 -9.06
N LEU A 117 1.12 16.14 -8.90
CA LEU A 117 0.49 16.32 -7.60
C LEU A 117 0.27 14.97 -6.88
N PHE A 118 -0.11 13.92 -7.62
CA PHE A 118 -0.16 12.55 -7.09
C PHE A 118 1.18 12.11 -6.50
N SER A 119 2.29 12.37 -7.20
CA SER A 119 3.62 12.04 -6.70
C SER A 119 3.96 12.80 -5.41
N VAL A 120 3.51 14.07 -5.25
CA VAL A 120 3.70 14.83 -4.01
C VAL A 120 2.90 14.20 -2.86
N VAL A 121 1.64 13.84 -3.10
CA VAL A 121 0.81 13.15 -2.08
C VAL A 121 1.44 11.82 -1.67
N LEU A 122 1.96 11.06 -2.64
CA LEU A 122 2.65 9.79 -2.35
C LEU A 122 3.93 9.99 -1.55
N GLN A 123 4.74 11.03 -1.85
CA GLN A 123 5.92 11.37 -1.06
C GLN A 123 5.55 11.75 0.37
N ASN A 124 4.50 12.55 0.57
CA ASN A 124 4.01 12.90 1.90
C ASN A 124 3.53 11.65 2.67
N ALA A 125 2.80 10.76 2.01
CA ALA A 125 2.28 9.52 2.60
C ALA A 125 3.40 8.53 2.98
N ASN A 126 4.53 8.57 2.26
CA ASN A 126 5.70 7.71 2.48
C ASN A 126 6.84 8.42 3.24
N ALA A 127 6.56 9.58 3.86
CA ALA A 127 7.57 10.34 4.59
C ALA A 127 8.09 9.59 5.83
N GLU A 128 9.36 9.80 6.14
CA GLU A 128 10.07 9.13 7.23
C GLU A 128 10.64 10.14 8.24
N LEU A 129 10.69 9.72 9.50
CA LEU A 129 11.41 10.40 10.58
C LEU A 129 12.51 9.48 11.10
N ASN A 130 13.78 9.85 10.91
CA ASN A 130 14.94 9.03 11.30
C ASN A 130 14.91 7.60 10.73
N GLY A 131 14.49 7.43 9.46
CA GLY A 131 14.38 6.12 8.81
C GLY A 131 13.17 5.29 9.24
N GLN A 132 12.24 5.88 9.99
CA GLN A 132 10.98 5.25 10.36
C GLN A 132 9.82 5.94 9.64
N PRO A 133 9.00 5.22 8.87
CA PRO A 133 7.85 5.81 8.22
C PRO A 133 6.84 6.38 9.23
N VAL A 134 6.26 7.53 8.87
CA VAL A 134 5.35 8.25 9.77
C VAL A 134 3.99 7.57 9.84
N PHE A 135 3.49 7.06 8.72
CA PHE A 135 2.10 6.62 8.52
C PHE A 135 1.91 5.10 8.46
N THR A 136 2.89 4.27 8.82
CA THR A 136 2.77 2.79 8.80
C THR A 136 1.98 2.18 9.95
N GLY A 137 1.51 2.97 10.90
CA GLY A 137 1.03 2.44 12.16
C GLY A 137 2.19 1.97 13.03
N THR A 138 2.18 0.72 13.47
CA THR A 138 3.29 0.07 14.21
C THR A 138 4.13 -0.86 13.33
N SER A 139 3.72 -1.09 12.08
CA SER A 139 4.40 -1.98 11.14
C SER A 139 5.58 -1.25 10.47
N THR A 140 6.79 -1.55 10.92
CA THR A 140 8.03 -0.99 10.37
C THR A 140 8.91 -2.05 9.71
N HIS A 141 8.39 -3.27 9.59
CA HIS A 141 9.10 -4.45 9.11
C HIS A 141 8.57 -4.94 7.77
N GLY A 142 9.47 -5.40 6.90
CA GLY A 142 9.09 -6.20 5.74
C GLY A 142 8.45 -7.51 6.18
N ARG A 143 7.32 -7.87 5.60
CA ARG A 143 6.58 -9.08 5.96
C ARG A 143 5.93 -9.76 4.76
N THR A 144 5.70 -11.05 4.90
CA THR A 144 4.85 -11.84 4.03
C THR A 144 3.66 -12.34 4.82
N THR A 145 2.45 -12.08 4.34
CA THR A 145 1.20 -12.57 4.92
C THR A 145 0.63 -13.64 4.00
N GLY A 146 0.40 -14.83 4.52
CA GLY A 146 -0.21 -15.94 3.80
C GLY A 146 -1.70 -15.73 3.55
N LEU A 147 -2.29 -16.60 2.75
CA LEU A 147 -3.74 -16.73 2.61
C LEU A 147 -4.31 -17.47 3.82
N ALA A 148 -5.62 -17.37 4.01
CA ALA A 148 -6.32 -18.11 5.06
C ALA A 148 -6.13 -19.61 4.93
N ILE A 149 -5.74 -20.27 6.02
CA ILE A 149 -5.59 -21.71 6.09
C ILE A 149 -6.37 -22.28 7.28
N SER A 150 -6.91 -23.48 7.08
CA SER A 150 -7.57 -24.22 8.18
C SER A 150 -6.52 -24.91 9.04
N THR A 151 -6.57 -24.71 10.35
CA THR A 151 -5.73 -25.42 11.31
C THR A 151 -6.53 -26.52 12.02
N PRO A 152 -5.91 -27.63 12.42
CA PRO A 152 -4.46 -27.91 12.38
C PRO A 152 -3.95 -28.30 10.98
N VAL A 153 -2.71 -27.89 10.68
CA VAL A 153 -2.00 -28.20 9.42
C VAL A 153 -1.12 -29.43 9.62
N THR A 154 -1.16 -30.37 8.67
CA THR A 154 -0.27 -31.54 8.66
C THR A 154 0.90 -31.29 7.71
N LEU A 155 2.12 -31.31 8.26
CA LEU A 155 3.36 -31.34 7.49
C LEU A 155 3.87 -32.79 7.42
N THR A 156 4.13 -33.26 6.20
CA THR A 156 4.59 -34.62 5.91
C THR A 156 6.03 -34.56 5.41
N ASN A 157 6.92 -35.20 6.12
CA ASN A 157 8.34 -35.24 5.78
C ASN A 157 8.55 -35.74 4.34
N GLY A 158 9.34 -34.99 3.56
CA GLY A 158 9.64 -35.28 2.17
C GLY A 158 8.52 -34.97 1.18
N THR A 159 7.40 -34.38 1.62
CA THR A 159 6.24 -34.09 0.74
C THR A 159 5.90 -32.61 0.72
N ASN A 160 5.60 -32.00 1.87
CA ASN A 160 5.16 -30.60 2.00
C ASN A 160 5.84 -29.89 3.18
N ASP A 161 7.13 -30.09 3.34
CA ASP A 161 7.91 -29.73 4.51
C ASP A 161 9.08 -28.78 4.24
N THR A 162 9.36 -28.43 2.99
CA THR A 162 10.48 -27.56 2.66
C THR A 162 10.04 -26.12 2.38
N LEU A 163 10.89 -25.16 2.77
CA LEU A 163 10.70 -23.73 2.57
C LEU A 163 12.03 -23.07 2.16
N VAL A 164 11.98 -22.13 1.22
CA VAL A 164 13.09 -21.25 0.86
C VAL A 164 12.62 -19.82 0.91
N VAL A 165 13.27 -19.00 1.72
CA VAL A 165 12.92 -17.58 1.91
C VAL A 165 14.13 -16.69 1.66
N SER A 166 13.89 -15.44 1.28
CA SER A 166 14.91 -14.40 1.32
C SER A 166 14.49 -13.37 2.36
N VAL A 167 15.38 -13.07 3.29
CA VAL A 167 15.18 -12.07 4.34
C VAL A 167 16.20 -10.97 4.13
N ASP A 168 15.75 -9.74 3.91
CA ASP A 168 16.58 -8.55 3.69
C ASP A 168 17.68 -8.77 2.63
N GLY A 169 17.31 -9.43 1.53
CA GLY A 169 18.19 -9.73 0.41
C GLY A 169 19.11 -10.96 0.60
N VAL A 170 19.12 -11.59 1.78
CA VAL A 170 19.85 -12.84 2.03
C VAL A 170 18.91 -14.03 1.83
N THR A 171 19.25 -14.92 0.91
CA THR A 171 18.43 -16.12 0.61
C THR A 171 18.88 -17.29 1.47
N SER A 172 17.92 -17.97 2.11
CA SER A 172 18.16 -19.19 2.89
C SER A 172 18.59 -20.37 2.02
N GLY A 173 19.16 -21.38 2.63
CA GLY A 173 19.17 -22.73 2.07
C GLY A 173 17.75 -23.31 1.97
N THR A 174 17.65 -24.58 1.60
CA THR A 174 16.39 -25.31 1.73
C THR A 174 16.15 -25.62 3.21
N ILE A 175 15.16 -24.97 3.79
CA ILE A 175 14.77 -25.12 5.19
C ILE A 175 13.82 -26.30 5.29
N ASP A 176 14.14 -27.27 6.13
CA ASP A 176 13.29 -28.42 6.47
C ASP A 176 12.44 -28.06 7.69
N LEU A 177 11.13 -27.97 7.52
CA LEU A 177 10.21 -27.61 8.58
C LEU A 177 9.92 -28.78 9.54
N THR A 178 10.10 -30.02 9.12
CA THR A 178 9.89 -31.21 9.99
C THR A 178 10.71 -32.40 9.56
N SER A 179 11.34 -33.04 10.52
CA SER A 179 12.07 -34.32 10.33
C SER A 179 11.15 -35.55 10.40
N ALA A 180 9.86 -35.36 10.75
CA ALA A 180 8.86 -36.41 10.82
C ALA A 180 7.47 -35.82 10.59
N THR A 181 6.57 -36.61 10.01
CA THR A 181 5.18 -36.17 9.81
C THR A 181 4.52 -35.72 11.11
N GLY A 182 3.99 -34.53 11.15
CA GLY A 182 3.36 -33.93 12.34
C GLY A 182 2.19 -33.03 11.99
N THR A 183 1.29 -32.87 12.96
CA THR A 183 0.13 -32.00 12.84
C THR A 183 0.28 -30.82 13.81
N PHE A 184 0.12 -29.60 13.31
CA PHE A 184 0.43 -28.37 14.03
C PHE A 184 -0.79 -27.45 14.12
N THR A 185 -1.08 -26.94 15.31
CA THR A 185 -1.99 -25.80 15.49
C THR A 185 -1.36 -24.53 14.90
N GLY A 186 -2.13 -23.47 14.69
CA GLY A 186 -1.60 -22.21 14.13
C GLY A 186 -0.40 -21.67 14.92
N ALA A 187 -0.48 -21.64 16.25
CA ALA A 187 0.62 -21.17 17.09
C ALA A 187 1.86 -22.07 17.01
N GLN A 188 1.68 -23.40 17.02
CA GLN A 188 2.79 -24.35 16.87
C GLN A 188 3.43 -24.28 15.48
N LEU A 189 2.62 -24.01 14.45
CA LEU A 189 3.10 -23.82 13.08
C LEU A 189 3.97 -22.57 12.98
N ALA A 190 3.53 -21.45 13.55
CA ALA A 190 4.27 -20.19 13.59
C ALA A 190 5.61 -20.36 14.32
N ASP A 191 5.61 -20.95 15.52
CA ASP A 191 6.83 -21.23 16.29
C ASP A 191 7.79 -22.15 15.53
N ARG A 192 7.26 -23.18 14.87
CA ARG A 192 8.06 -24.10 14.07
C ARG A 192 8.73 -23.42 12.89
N VAL A 193 7.95 -22.64 12.10
CA VAL A 193 8.46 -21.92 10.94
C VAL A 193 9.51 -20.89 11.37
N GLN A 194 9.26 -20.13 12.44
CA GLN A 194 10.22 -19.16 12.99
C GLN A 194 11.52 -19.82 13.40
N THR A 195 11.44 -20.91 14.18
CA THR A 195 12.62 -21.61 14.68
C THR A 195 13.47 -22.14 13.53
N GLN A 196 12.87 -22.73 12.51
CA GLN A 196 13.61 -23.29 11.39
C GLN A 196 14.20 -22.21 10.47
N ILE A 197 13.50 -21.10 10.22
CA ILE A 197 14.05 -19.98 9.45
C ILE A 197 15.24 -19.36 10.19
N ASN A 198 15.11 -19.10 11.49
CA ASN A 198 16.18 -18.47 12.29
C ASN A 198 17.37 -19.41 12.56
N ALA A 199 17.20 -20.72 12.36
CA ALA A 199 18.29 -21.72 12.44
C ALA A 199 19.02 -21.91 11.11
N ASP A 200 18.55 -21.32 10.00
CA ASP A 200 19.21 -21.44 8.69
C ASP A 200 20.60 -20.81 8.71
N THR A 201 21.59 -21.52 8.20
CA THR A 201 23.01 -21.12 8.30
C THR A 201 23.33 -19.87 7.47
N ALA A 202 22.67 -19.68 6.31
CA ALA A 202 22.90 -18.52 5.46
C ALA A 202 22.28 -17.25 6.06
N LEU A 203 21.07 -17.35 6.61
CA LEU A 203 20.41 -16.25 7.31
C LEU A 203 21.14 -15.89 8.61
N ALA A 204 21.54 -16.88 9.41
CA ALA A 204 22.31 -16.66 10.64
C ALA A 204 23.66 -16.01 10.37
N ALA A 205 24.38 -16.41 9.32
CA ALA A 205 25.64 -15.79 8.91
C ALA A 205 25.45 -14.32 8.47
N GLY A 206 24.29 -13.99 7.90
CA GLY A 206 23.90 -12.64 7.54
C GLY A 206 23.29 -11.83 8.70
N ALA A 207 23.22 -12.40 9.92
CA ALA A 207 22.50 -11.82 11.07
C ALA A 207 21.06 -11.43 10.74
N LYS A 208 20.36 -12.26 9.94
CA LYS A 208 18.98 -12.06 9.53
C LYS A 208 18.06 -12.97 10.32
N HIS A 209 17.08 -12.36 10.98
CA HIS A 209 16.09 -13.07 11.79
C HIS A 209 14.68 -12.65 11.40
N VAL A 210 13.73 -13.51 11.67
CA VAL A 210 12.31 -13.27 11.46
C VAL A 210 11.51 -13.57 12.71
N THR A 211 10.42 -12.83 12.87
CA THR A 211 9.34 -13.14 13.80
C THR A 211 8.16 -13.69 12.98
N VAL A 212 7.63 -14.86 13.40
CA VAL A 212 6.49 -15.49 12.73
C VAL A 212 5.31 -15.52 13.68
N THR A 213 4.17 -15.07 13.21
CA THR A 213 2.92 -15.08 13.98
C THR A 213 1.81 -15.77 13.19
N PHE A 214 0.83 -16.32 13.90
CA PHE A 214 -0.39 -16.83 13.31
C PHE A 214 -1.54 -15.93 13.77
N ASP A 215 -2.06 -15.12 12.84
CA ASP A 215 -3.11 -14.14 13.11
C ASP A 215 -4.43 -14.65 12.53
N THR A 216 -5.37 -14.97 13.42
CA THR A 216 -6.69 -15.52 13.12
C THR A 216 -6.60 -16.83 12.31
N ASP A 217 -6.30 -16.78 11.03
CA ASP A 217 -6.20 -17.90 10.10
C ASP A 217 -5.05 -17.73 9.08
N HIS A 218 -4.17 -16.74 9.28
CA HIS A 218 -3.07 -16.40 8.40
C HIS A 218 -1.71 -16.56 9.07
N LEU A 219 -0.74 -17.15 8.37
CA LEU A 219 0.64 -17.14 8.79
C LEU A 219 1.33 -15.86 8.31
N VAL A 220 1.94 -15.10 9.22
CA VAL A 220 2.68 -13.88 8.93
C VAL A 220 4.14 -14.08 9.29
N ILE A 221 5.04 -13.88 8.32
CA ILE A 221 6.49 -13.90 8.51
C ILE A 221 7.00 -12.47 8.35
N ALA A 222 7.55 -11.89 9.39
CA ALA A 222 8.10 -10.52 9.40
C ALA A 222 9.61 -10.56 9.62
N SER A 223 10.38 -9.73 8.91
CA SER A 223 11.79 -9.50 9.21
C SER A 223 11.93 -8.74 10.52
N ASP A 224 12.93 -9.03 11.33
CA ASP A 224 13.24 -8.27 12.55
C ASP A 224 13.98 -6.96 12.24
N SER A 225 14.43 -6.75 11.01
CA SER A 225 15.00 -5.46 10.57
C SER A 225 13.91 -4.44 10.25
N HIS A 226 14.29 -3.16 10.22
CA HIS A 226 13.40 -2.03 9.97
C HIS A 226 13.83 -1.26 8.71
N GLY A 227 12.94 -0.48 8.14
CA GLY A 227 13.23 0.44 7.04
C GLY A 227 13.23 -0.19 5.65
N PRO A 228 13.71 0.55 4.63
CA PRO A 228 13.53 0.20 3.21
C PRO A 228 14.22 -1.09 2.76
N THR A 229 15.18 -1.57 3.50
CA THR A 229 15.86 -2.83 3.22
C THR A 229 15.23 -4.03 3.92
N SER A 230 14.22 -3.80 4.77
CA SER A 230 13.50 -4.86 5.45
C SER A 230 12.54 -5.54 4.48
N THR A 231 12.82 -6.80 4.16
CA THR A 231 12.03 -7.57 3.20
C THR A 231 11.94 -9.03 3.62
N VAL A 232 10.81 -9.67 3.37
CA VAL A 232 10.66 -11.12 3.42
C VAL A 232 10.04 -11.57 2.10
N SER A 233 10.77 -12.34 1.32
CA SER A 233 10.33 -12.86 0.03
C SER A 233 10.33 -14.39 0.03
N LEU A 234 9.27 -14.95 -0.52
CA LEU A 234 9.15 -16.40 -0.68
C LEU A 234 9.79 -16.82 -2.00
N ILE A 235 10.84 -17.64 -1.93
CA ILE A 235 11.60 -18.07 -3.10
C ILE A 235 11.09 -19.41 -3.62
N GLY A 236 10.68 -20.32 -2.71
CA GLY A 236 10.19 -21.64 -3.08
C GLY A 236 10.00 -22.57 -1.88
N GLY A 237 9.70 -23.81 -2.18
CA GLY A 237 9.50 -24.86 -1.18
C GLY A 237 8.19 -25.62 -1.38
N THR A 238 8.14 -26.86 -0.92
CA THR A 238 6.96 -27.72 -1.04
C THR A 238 5.86 -27.38 -0.03
N SER A 239 6.20 -26.67 1.05
CA SER A 239 5.26 -26.28 2.12
C SER A 239 4.39 -25.07 1.79
N LEU A 240 4.70 -24.29 0.74
CA LEU A 240 4.04 -23.02 0.46
C LEU A 240 2.51 -23.10 0.43
N ALA A 241 1.94 -24.11 -0.22
CA ALA A 241 0.49 -24.29 -0.29
C ALA A 241 -0.11 -24.66 1.08
N SER A 242 0.54 -25.55 1.83
CA SER A 242 0.09 -25.98 3.15
C SER A 242 0.15 -24.87 4.21
N LEU A 243 1.08 -23.92 4.04
CA LEU A 243 1.24 -22.75 4.89
C LEU A 243 0.39 -21.54 4.44
N GLY A 244 -0.37 -21.68 3.36
CA GLY A 244 -1.09 -20.57 2.75
C GLY A 244 -0.17 -19.53 2.07
N LEU A 245 1.12 -19.79 1.98
CA LEU A 245 2.10 -18.83 1.49
C LEU A 245 2.16 -18.76 -0.05
N ALA A 246 1.62 -19.78 -0.74
CA ALA A 246 1.47 -19.74 -2.19
C ALA A 246 0.41 -18.69 -2.58
N GLY A 247 0.84 -17.55 -3.08
CA GLY A 247 -0.03 -16.40 -3.41
C GLY A 247 -0.28 -15.41 -2.26
N GLY A 248 0.44 -15.54 -1.15
CA GLY A 248 0.43 -14.55 -0.06
C GLY A 248 0.98 -13.19 -0.51
N SER A 249 0.54 -12.12 0.16
CA SER A 249 1.04 -10.76 -0.10
C SER A 249 2.40 -10.55 0.55
N GLN A 250 3.33 -9.93 -0.19
CA GLN A 250 4.63 -9.53 0.31
C GLN A 250 4.70 -8.02 0.45
N THR A 251 5.26 -7.53 1.55
CA THR A 251 5.43 -6.11 1.81
C THR A 251 6.87 -5.80 2.21
N THR A 252 7.39 -4.68 1.76
CA THR A 252 8.66 -4.13 2.25
C THR A 252 8.40 -3.26 3.47
N GLY A 253 9.37 -3.14 4.38
CA GLY A 253 9.21 -2.35 5.61
C GLY A 253 9.26 -0.83 5.43
N ALA A 254 9.38 -0.34 4.20
CA ALA A 254 9.83 1.00 3.93
C ALA A 254 8.76 1.99 3.58
N SER A 255 7.75 1.60 2.86
CA SER A 255 6.79 2.56 2.33
C SER A 255 5.41 2.23 2.85
N PRO A 256 4.76 3.14 3.59
CA PRO A 256 3.36 2.98 3.98
C PRO A 256 2.46 2.65 2.80
N PHE A 257 2.79 3.19 1.63
CA PHE A 257 2.05 2.95 0.39
C PHE A 257 3.01 2.50 -0.71
N ALA A 258 2.75 1.32 -1.27
CA ALA A 258 3.46 0.79 -2.42
C ALA A 258 2.57 0.75 -3.66
N MET A 259 3.15 1.06 -4.81
CA MET A 259 2.44 0.88 -6.07
C MET A 259 2.27 -0.61 -6.38
N THR A 260 1.08 -0.97 -6.80
CA THR A 260 0.69 -2.33 -7.17
C THR A 260 0.09 -2.37 -8.56
N ALA A 261 0.16 -3.52 -9.19
CA ALA A 261 -0.51 -3.79 -10.46
C ALA A 261 -1.49 -4.96 -10.24
N THR A 262 -2.76 -4.64 -10.07
CA THR A 262 -3.81 -5.65 -9.94
C THR A 262 -4.18 -6.21 -11.32
N THR A 263 -4.37 -7.51 -11.38
CA THR A 263 -4.68 -8.21 -12.63
C THR A 263 -6.05 -8.88 -12.54
N SER A 264 -6.80 -8.84 -13.62
CA SER A 264 -8.13 -9.47 -13.72
C SER A 264 -8.30 -10.16 -15.07
N PRO A 265 -8.68 -11.45 -15.11
CA PRO A 265 -9.00 -12.11 -16.36
C PRO A 265 -10.29 -11.53 -16.96
N GLY A 266 -10.36 -11.45 -18.27
CA GLY A 266 -11.58 -11.08 -18.99
C GLY A 266 -12.69 -12.11 -18.76
N SER A 267 -13.93 -11.64 -18.58
CA SER A 267 -15.10 -12.50 -18.33
C SER A 267 -15.44 -13.45 -19.50
N THR A 268 -14.94 -13.17 -20.69
CA THR A 268 -15.16 -13.94 -21.92
C THR A 268 -13.96 -14.79 -22.32
N ASN A 269 -12.94 -14.93 -21.48
CA ASN A 269 -11.79 -15.80 -21.76
C ASN A 269 -12.24 -17.24 -21.87
N THR A 270 -11.71 -17.96 -22.86
CA THR A 270 -12.01 -19.36 -23.15
C THR A 270 -10.83 -20.28 -22.88
N GLY A 271 -9.62 -19.73 -22.79
CA GLY A 271 -8.42 -20.45 -22.37
C GLY A 271 -8.33 -20.58 -20.85
N GLY A 272 -7.39 -21.42 -20.39
CA GLY A 272 -7.17 -21.70 -18.98
C GLY A 272 -5.94 -21.00 -18.40
N ALA A 273 -5.37 -19.98 -19.06
CA ALA A 273 -4.23 -19.26 -18.53
C ALA A 273 -4.59 -18.50 -17.24
N ILE A 274 -3.66 -18.53 -16.29
CA ILE A 274 -3.79 -17.84 -15.00
C ILE A 274 -2.79 -16.69 -14.99
N VAL A 275 -3.27 -15.50 -14.66
CA VAL A 275 -2.42 -14.34 -14.44
C VAL A 275 -2.10 -14.24 -12.94
N ASN A 276 -0.81 -14.15 -12.60
CA ASN A 276 -0.39 -13.83 -11.25
C ASN A 276 -0.48 -12.32 -11.06
N GLN A 277 -0.66 -11.90 -9.80
CA GLN A 277 -0.68 -10.48 -9.48
C GLN A 277 0.60 -9.81 -9.99
N GLY A 278 0.46 -8.65 -10.61
CA GLY A 278 1.58 -7.88 -11.09
C GLY A 278 2.36 -7.24 -9.94
N THR A 279 3.66 -7.07 -10.15
CA THR A 279 4.55 -6.31 -9.26
C THR A 279 5.05 -5.06 -9.96
N VAL A 280 5.23 -3.99 -9.23
CA VAL A 280 5.91 -2.80 -9.71
C VAL A 280 7.40 -2.95 -9.37
N PHE A 281 8.25 -2.89 -10.38
CA PHE A 281 9.70 -3.00 -10.21
C PHE A 281 10.43 -1.68 -10.42
N ASP A 282 9.78 -0.69 -11.07
CA ASP A 282 10.31 0.66 -11.24
C ASP A 282 9.15 1.67 -11.15
N GLU A 283 8.99 2.27 -9.98
CA GLU A 283 7.93 3.24 -9.71
C GLU A 283 8.03 4.52 -10.57
N ASN A 284 9.23 4.86 -11.06
CA ASN A 284 9.44 6.05 -11.88
C ASN A 284 8.90 5.87 -13.31
N GLN A 285 8.78 4.63 -13.78
CA GLN A 285 8.25 4.30 -15.09
C GLN A 285 6.75 3.99 -15.06
N VAL A 286 6.19 3.72 -13.87
CA VAL A 286 4.76 3.37 -13.77
C VAL A 286 3.91 4.59 -14.09
N THR A 287 2.98 4.38 -15.01
CA THR A 287 1.89 5.32 -15.26
C THR A 287 0.66 4.92 -14.44
N LEU A 288 -0.27 5.84 -14.24
CA LEU A 288 -1.56 5.55 -13.60
C LEU A 288 -2.59 4.99 -14.60
N ASP A 289 -2.12 4.46 -15.71
CA ASP A 289 -2.95 3.97 -16.80
C ASP A 289 -3.45 2.54 -16.56
N ASP A 290 -4.50 2.17 -17.27
CA ASP A 290 -5.02 0.82 -17.29
C ASP A 290 -4.60 0.12 -18.59
N TYR A 291 -4.21 -1.14 -18.48
CA TYR A 291 -3.70 -1.92 -19.60
C TYR A 291 -4.51 -3.20 -19.80
N VAL A 292 -4.45 -3.73 -21.02
CA VAL A 292 -4.99 -5.05 -21.36
C VAL A 292 -3.94 -5.84 -22.11
N ILE A 293 -3.60 -7.03 -21.62
CA ILE A 293 -2.91 -8.04 -22.40
C ILE A 293 -3.97 -8.75 -23.24
N ARG A 294 -3.82 -8.74 -24.54
CA ARG A 294 -4.71 -9.40 -25.49
C ARG A 294 -3.97 -10.48 -26.27
N PHE A 295 -4.45 -11.70 -26.23
CA PHE A 295 -3.92 -12.81 -27.03
C PHE A 295 -4.44 -12.75 -28.44
N SER A 296 -3.54 -12.57 -29.41
CA SER A 296 -3.81 -12.66 -30.84
C SER A 296 -3.81 -14.11 -31.33
N SER A 297 -3.11 -15.01 -30.63
CA SER A 297 -3.14 -16.46 -30.79
C SER A 297 -2.82 -17.14 -29.45
N ALA A 298 -2.83 -18.47 -29.38
CA ALA A 298 -2.42 -19.21 -28.18
C ALA A 298 -0.93 -18.96 -27.79
N THR A 299 -0.12 -18.40 -28.67
CA THR A 299 1.33 -18.22 -28.49
C THR A 299 1.81 -16.78 -28.64
N THR A 300 0.93 -15.84 -28.98
CA THR A 300 1.30 -14.43 -29.19
C THR A 300 0.30 -13.49 -28.51
N TYR A 301 0.82 -12.39 -27.97
CA TYR A 301 0.01 -11.37 -27.29
C TYR A 301 0.51 -9.96 -27.58
N ASP A 302 -0.40 -9.00 -27.38
CA ASP A 302 -0.12 -7.57 -27.34
C ASP A 302 -0.37 -7.04 -25.93
N VAL A 303 0.35 -5.98 -25.53
CA VAL A 303 0.02 -5.16 -24.35
C VAL A 303 -0.47 -3.81 -24.84
N LEU A 304 -1.69 -3.45 -24.44
CA LEU A 304 -2.40 -2.26 -24.89
C LEU A 304 -2.73 -1.35 -23.71
N ASP A 305 -2.38 -0.06 -23.80
CA ASP A 305 -2.87 0.97 -22.91
C ASP A 305 -4.29 1.36 -23.36
N VAL A 306 -5.28 1.13 -22.50
CA VAL A 306 -6.69 1.35 -22.79
C VAL A 306 -7.23 2.64 -22.17
N THR A 307 -6.37 3.49 -21.62
CA THR A 307 -6.77 4.76 -20.95
C THR A 307 -7.16 5.87 -21.94
N GLY A 308 -7.10 5.60 -23.24
CA GLY A 308 -7.43 6.57 -24.29
C GLY A 308 -8.92 6.92 -24.39
N PRO A 309 -9.27 7.94 -25.19
CA PRO A 309 -10.66 8.36 -25.38
C PRO A 309 -11.48 7.30 -26.14
N VAL A 310 -12.76 7.21 -25.78
CA VAL A 310 -13.75 6.44 -26.53
C VAL A 310 -14.21 7.30 -27.71
N GLY A 311 -13.99 6.79 -28.93
CA GLY A 311 -14.44 7.46 -30.16
C GLY A 311 -15.93 7.19 -30.43
N ILE A 312 -16.71 8.25 -30.55
CA ILE A 312 -18.11 8.19 -30.96
C ILE A 312 -18.29 8.94 -32.27
N THR A 313 -18.73 8.24 -33.30
CA THR A 313 -18.99 8.87 -34.61
C THR A 313 -20.46 8.74 -34.96
N LYS A 314 -21.11 9.89 -35.15
CA LYS A 314 -22.49 9.97 -35.69
C LYS A 314 -22.47 9.56 -37.15
N ASN A 315 -23.36 8.67 -37.56
CA ASN A 315 -23.52 8.32 -38.98
C ASN A 315 -24.02 9.54 -39.76
N SER A 316 -23.42 9.76 -40.94
CA SER A 316 -23.82 10.89 -41.82
C SER A 316 -25.24 10.79 -42.34
N ALA A 317 -25.82 9.58 -42.39
CA ALA A 317 -27.21 9.36 -42.78
C ALA A 317 -28.23 9.59 -41.65
N ASN A 318 -27.81 9.91 -40.45
CA ASN A 318 -28.71 10.17 -39.32
C ASN A 318 -29.59 11.40 -39.63
N THR A 319 -30.89 11.23 -39.42
CA THR A 319 -31.90 12.31 -39.63
C THR A 319 -32.24 13.04 -38.34
N GLY A 320 -32.03 12.40 -37.18
CA GLY A 320 -32.18 13.03 -35.87
C GLY A 320 -31.03 13.94 -35.49
N SER A 321 -31.24 14.80 -34.50
CA SER A 321 -30.26 15.78 -34.05
C SER A 321 -29.48 15.34 -32.79
N ALA A 322 -29.69 14.12 -32.30
CA ALA A 322 -28.95 13.60 -31.18
C ALA A 322 -27.41 13.59 -31.44
N PHE A 323 -26.65 13.78 -30.39
CA PHE A 323 -25.19 13.82 -30.42
C PHE A 323 -24.59 13.10 -29.20
N ALA A 324 -23.35 12.67 -29.31
CA ALA A 324 -22.61 12.13 -28.17
C ALA A 324 -22.16 13.30 -27.29
N SER A 325 -22.65 13.33 -26.06
CA SER A 325 -22.32 14.38 -25.10
C SER A 325 -21.16 13.98 -24.19
N ASP A 326 -20.98 12.68 -23.91
CA ASP A 326 -19.86 12.15 -23.13
C ASP A 326 -19.63 10.66 -23.41
N ALA A 327 -18.39 10.18 -23.20
CA ALA A 327 -18.07 8.76 -23.28
C ALA A 327 -16.78 8.45 -22.51
N GLY A 328 -16.71 7.27 -21.89
CA GLY A 328 -15.57 6.84 -21.12
C GLY A 328 -15.53 5.35 -20.87
N ILE A 329 -14.40 4.89 -20.35
CA ILE A 329 -14.18 3.51 -19.90
C ILE A 329 -14.47 3.48 -18.40
N ILE A 330 -15.36 2.59 -17.98
CA ILE A 330 -15.77 2.41 -16.59
C ILE A 330 -15.37 1.04 -16.02
N GLY A 331 -14.97 0.10 -16.89
CA GLY A 331 -14.59 -1.25 -16.50
C GLY A 331 -13.56 -1.86 -17.44
N PRO A 332 -12.25 -1.56 -17.26
CA PRO A 332 -11.19 -2.07 -18.14
C PRO A 332 -11.16 -3.60 -18.26
N ALA A 333 -11.51 -4.31 -17.17
CA ALA A 333 -11.58 -5.78 -17.15
C ALA A 333 -12.67 -6.38 -18.06
N ASN A 334 -13.71 -5.60 -18.37
CA ASN A 334 -14.82 -6.04 -19.19
C ASN A 334 -14.64 -5.71 -20.69
N LEU A 335 -13.61 -4.89 -21.03
CA LEU A 335 -13.40 -4.47 -22.41
C LEU A 335 -13.08 -5.65 -23.32
N THR A 336 -13.86 -5.84 -24.37
CA THR A 336 -13.55 -6.80 -25.44
C THR A 336 -12.66 -6.21 -26.53
N LEU A 337 -12.47 -4.90 -26.56
CA LEU A 337 -11.75 -4.14 -27.58
C LEU A 337 -12.39 -4.25 -28.98
N ASN A 338 -13.67 -4.60 -29.04
CA ASN A 338 -14.47 -4.63 -30.27
C ASN A 338 -15.04 -3.24 -30.57
N ASN A 339 -15.48 -3.05 -31.81
CA ASN A 339 -16.25 -1.88 -32.22
C ASN A 339 -17.74 -2.17 -32.09
N TYR A 340 -18.50 -1.13 -31.77
CA TYR A 340 -19.94 -1.23 -31.56
C TYR A 340 -20.70 -0.17 -32.33
N ALA A 341 -21.99 -0.39 -32.49
CA ALA A 341 -22.93 0.62 -32.96
C ALA A 341 -24.16 0.66 -32.05
N ILE A 342 -24.54 1.86 -31.63
CA ILE A 342 -25.83 2.14 -31.01
C ILE A 342 -26.79 2.49 -32.14
N GLN A 343 -27.75 1.60 -32.41
CA GLN A 343 -28.68 1.72 -33.56
C GLN A 343 -30.08 2.00 -33.06
N PHE A 344 -30.65 3.11 -33.43
CA PHE A 344 -32.00 3.51 -33.04
C PHE A 344 -33.06 2.84 -33.92
N THR A 345 -33.99 2.14 -33.29
CA THR A 345 -35.16 1.54 -33.93
C THR A 345 -36.35 2.49 -33.94
N SER A 346 -36.37 3.47 -33.01
CA SER A 346 -37.32 4.56 -32.94
C SER A 346 -36.67 5.75 -32.23
N SER A 347 -37.39 6.83 -32.01
CA SER A 347 -36.90 7.99 -31.21
C SER A 347 -36.69 7.69 -29.73
N THR A 348 -37.18 6.54 -29.25
CA THR A 348 -37.13 6.16 -27.82
C THR A 348 -36.53 4.78 -27.57
N GLN A 349 -36.16 4.06 -28.62
CA GLN A 349 -35.60 2.71 -28.49
C GLN A 349 -34.35 2.52 -29.35
N TYR A 350 -33.38 1.74 -28.82
CA TYR A 350 -32.16 1.41 -29.50
C TYR A 350 -31.69 -0.03 -29.24
N ASN A 351 -30.85 -0.52 -30.11
CA ASN A 351 -30.09 -1.76 -29.96
C ASN A 351 -28.60 -1.43 -29.88
N ILE A 352 -27.82 -2.30 -29.22
CA ILE A 352 -26.37 -2.28 -29.22
C ILE A 352 -25.89 -3.47 -30.03
N VAL A 353 -25.14 -3.19 -31.10
CA VAL A 353 -24.60 -4.20 -32.01
C VAL A 353 -23.07 -4.17 -31.95
N ASN A 354 -22.46 -5.31 -31.74
CA ASN A 354 -21.02 -5.49 -31.90
C ASN A 354 -20.72 -5.58 -33.41
N THR A 355 -20.10 -4.56 -33.97
CA THR A 355 -19.84 -4.47 -35.40
C THR A 355 -18.62 -5.31 -35.83
N THR A 356 -17.76 -5.72 -34.88
CA THR A 356 -16.64 -6.63 -35.15
C THR A 356 -17.12 -8.08 -35.37
N THR A 357 -18.11 -8.52 -34.61
CA THR A 357 -18.65 -9.90 -34.66
C THR A 357 -20.02 -9.98 -35.31
N SER A 358 -20.64 -8.85 -35.64
CA SER A 358 -22.02 -8.71 -36.11
C SER A 358 -23.09 -9.25 -35.15
N ALA A 359 -22.75 -9.44 -33.86
CA ALA A 359 -23.68 -9.93 -32.84
C ALA A 359 -24.46 -8.78 -32.18
N THR A 360 -25.74 -8.98 -31.93
CA THR A 360 -26.53 -8.07 -31.09
C THR A 360 -26.19 -8.30 -29.63
N VAL A 361 -25.65 -7.26 -28.97
CA VAL A 361 -25.32 -7.29 -27.55
C VAL A 361 -26.56 -7.08 -26.69
N SER A 362 -27.39 -6.13 -27.07
CA SER A 362 -28.64 -5.80 -26.37
C SER A 362 -29.63 -5.19 -27.33
N SER A 363 -30.92 -5.47 -27.15
CA SER A 363 -31.99 -5.00 -28.05
C SER A 363 -33.18 -4.43 -27.28
N GLY A 364 -33.92 -3.51 -27.91
CA GLY A 364 -35.13 -2.92 -27.32
C GLY A 364 -34.88 -2.03 -26.11
N ASN A 365 -33.67 -1.48 -25.98
CA ASN A 365 -33.32 -0.61 -24.84
C ASN A 365 -34.06 0.73 -24.95
N THR A 366 -34.50 1.26 -23.81
CA THR A 366 -35.16 2.56 -23.77
C THR A 366 -34.13 3.69 -23.78
N TYR A 367 -34.27 4.63 -24.69
CA TYR A 367 -33.45 5.83 -24.76
C TYR A 367 -34.08 6.97 -23.96
N VAL A 368 -33.28 7.59 -23.11
CA VAL A 368 -33.58 8.86 -22.45
C VAL A 368 -32.37 9.78 -22.63
N SER A 369 -32.62 10.99 -23.10
CA SER A 369 -31.56 11.98 -23.35
C SER A 369 -30.75 12.28 -22.10
N GLY A 370 -29.41 12.16 -22.19
CA GLY A 370 -28.50 12.39 -21.08
C GLY A 370 -28.29 11.20 -20.15
N ASN A 371 -29.04 10.11 -20.30
CA ASN A 371 -28.83 8.90 -19.51
C ASN A 371 -27.64 8.09 -20.06
N ALA A 372 -26.94 7.40 -19.14
CA ALA A 372 -25.84 6.53 -19.48
C ALA A 372 -26.31 5.27 -20.21
N ILE A 373 -25.61 4.92 -21.29
CA ILE A 373 -25.70 3.66 -22.02
C ILE A 373 -24.43 2.89 -21.71
N GLU A 374 -24.55 1.78 -20.98
CA GLU A 374 -23.39 1.00 -20.50
C GLU A 374 -23.37 -0.39 -21.14
N PHE A 375 -22.20 -0.77 -21.66
CA PHE A 375 -21.93 -2.08 -22.25
C PHE A 375 -20.42 -2.29 -22.38
N ASP A 376 -19.96 -3.51 -22.29
CA ASP A 376 -18.55 -3.90 -22.55
C ASP A 376 -17.52 -3.06 -21.76
N GLY A 377 -17.84 -2.62 -20.54
CA GLY A 377 -16.99 -1.74 -19.74
C GLY A 377 -16.92 -0.29 -20.24
N LEU A 378 -17.78 0.06 -21.20
CA LEU A 378 -17.93 1.42 -21.76
C LEU A 378 -19.16 2.10 -21.19
N ARG A 379 -19.08 3.41 -21.07
CA ARG A 379 -20.23 4.30 -20.81
C ARG A 379 -20.30 5.33 -21.92
N VAL A 380 -21.45 5.48 -22.54
CA VAL A 380 -21.77 6.47 -23.58
C VAL A 380 -22.98 7.26 -23.15
N ILE A 381 -22.93 8.58 -23.29
CA ILE A 381 -24.07 9.46 -23.06
C ILE A 381 -24.42 10.16 -24.36
N LEU A 382 -25.66 9.94 -24.83
CA LEU A 382 -26.22 10.63 -25.97
C LEU A 382 -27.26 11.65 -25.49
N SER A 383 -27.19 12.87 -26.02
CA SER A 383 -28.11 13.94 -25.69
C SER A 383 -28.89 14.39 -26.94
N ASN A 384 -30.10 14.85 -26.71
CA ASN A 384 -30.90 15.48 -27.77
C ASN A 384 -30.26 16.79 -28.23
N GLY A 385 -30.24 17.01 -29.52
CA GLY A 385 -29.86 18.29 -30.08
C GLY A 385 -31.02 19.28 -30.12
N GLN A 386 -30.77 20.47 -30.68
CA GLN A 386 -31.77 21.58 -30.74
C GLN A 386 -33.02 21.21 -31.56
N GLN A 387 -32.91 20.27 -32.49
CA GLN A 387 -34.01 19.84 -33.37
C GLN A 387 -34.66 18.52 -32.88
N GLY A 388 -34.44 18.14 -31.63
CA GLY A 388 -35.03 16.94 -31.03
C GLY A 388 -34.00 15.82 -30.78
N GLY A 389 -34.51 14.59 -30.61
CA GLY A 389 -33.71 13.38 -30.29
C GLY A 389 -33.29 12.61 -31.54
N PRO A 390 -32.87 11.35 -31.33
CA PRO A 390 -32.58 10.42 -32.42
C PRO A 390 -33.88 10.01 -33.13
N GLN A 391 -33.75 9.48 -34.33
CA GLN A 391 -34.87 8.95 -35.13
C GLN A 391 -34.60 7.46 -35.42
N GLY A 392 -35.64 6.71 -35.80
CA GLY A 392 -35.49 5.34 -36.27
C GLY A 392 -34.58 5.29 -37.48
N GLY A 393 -33.57 4.39 -37.44
CA GLY A 393 -32.51 4.30 -38.45
C GLY A 393 -31.23 5.05 -38.14
N ASP A 394 -31.26 5.98 -37.17
CA ASP A 394 -30.04 6.67 -36.71
C ASP A 394 -29.05 5.68 -36.03
N SER A 395 -27.77 5.96 -36.21
CA SER A 395 -26.73 5.14 -35.58
C SER A 395 -25.51 5.94 -35.14
N PHE A 396 -24.86 5.46 -34.07
CA PHE A 396 -23.61 6.01 -33.53
C PHE A 396 -22.60 4.88 -33.43
N ALA A 397 -21.50 4.98 -34.18
CA ALA A 397 -20.40 4.06 -34.08
C ALA A 397 -19.58 4.36 -32.82
N VAL A 398 -19.23 3.31 -32.06
CA VAL A 398 -18.40 3.37 -30.84
C VAL A 398 -17.14 2.58 -31.10
N SER A 399 -15.99 3.21 -30.90
CA SER A 399 -14.68 2.60 -31.16
C SER A 399 -13.68 2.95 -30.08
N LEU A 400 -12.72 2.04 -29.84
CA LEU A 400 -11.54 2.27 -29.02
C LEU A 400 -10.30 2.32 -29.90
N ALA A 401 -9.37 3.21 -29.56
CA ALA A 401 -8.06 3.31 -30.20
C ALA A 401 -6.96 3.16 -29.15
N PRO A 402 -6.77 1.97 -28.56
CA PRO A 402 -5.75 1.75 -27.54
C PRO A 402 -4.35 1.97 -28.10
N ARG A 403 -3.46 2.52 -27.26
CA ARG A 403 -2.04 2.64 -27.60
C ARG A 403 -1.36 1.29 -27.40
N THR A 404 -0.68 0.80 -28.42
CA THR A 404 0.12 -0.42 -28.29
C THR A 404 1.39 -0.12 -27.51
N VAL A 405 1.59 -0.82 -26.41
CA VAL A 405 2.79 -0.76 -25.55
C VAL A 405 3.79 -1.81 -25.99
N LEU A 406 3.33 -3.06 -26.14
CA LEU A 406 4.09 -4.17 -26.70
C LEU A 406 3.26 -4.84 -27.79
N ALA A 407 3.87 -5.15 -28.93
CA ALA A 407 3.21 -5.79 -30.06
C ALA A 407 3.80 -7.16 -30.36
N ASN A 408 2.95 -8.13 -30.69
CA ASN A 408 3.33 -9.46 -31.21
C ASN A 408 4.37 -10.19 -30.35
N GLN A 409 4.24 -10.11 -29.01
CA GLN A 409 5.14 -10.78 -28.10
C GLN A 409 4.86 -12.28 -28.06
N THR A 410 5.92 -13.08 -28.00
CA THR A 410 5.79 -14.54 -27.87
C THR A 410 5.45 -14.89 -26.43
N TYR A 411 4.38 -15.65 -26.21
CA TYR A 411 4.00 -16.18 -24.93
C TYR A 411 4.81 -17.44 -24.57
N SER A 412 5.37 -17.45 -23.38
CA SER A 412 5.95 -18.63 -22.75
C SER A 412 5.48 -18.70 -21.31
N THR A 413 4.96 -19.84 -20.88
CA THR A 413 4.41 -20.01 -19.54
C THR A 413 5.44 -19.71 -18.45
N GLY A 414 5.06 -18.91 -17.46
CA GLY A 414 5.91 -18.56 -16.32
C GLY A 414 7.02 -17.54 -16.64
N THR A 415 7.12 -17.05 -17.89
CA THR A 415 8.06 -15.99 -18.26
C THR A 415 7.53 -14.63 -17.83
N ASP A 416 8.42 -13.74 -17.40
CA ASP A 416 8.08 -12.38 -17.02
C ASP A 416 7.62 -11.57 -18.24
N ILE A 417 6.47 -10.93 -18.09
CA ILE A 417 5.97 -9.88 -18.99
C ILE A 417 6.25 -8.56 -18.29
N SER A 418 7.14 -7.73 -18.87
CA SER A 418 7.56 -6.46 -18.28
C SER A 418 7.30 -5.30 -19.24
N PHE A 419 6.66 -4.24 -18.75
CA PHE A 419 6.39 -3.00 -19.48
C PHE A 419 6.12 -1.86 -18.51
N GLU A 420 6.55 -0.66 -18.85
CA GLU A 420 6.28 0.58 -18.11
C GLU A 420 6.38 0.44 -16.58
N GLY A 421 7.47 -0.18 -16.08
CA GLY A 421 7.72 -0.39 -14.65
C GLY A 421 6.92 -1.52 -13.99
N ILE A 422 6.04 -2.19 -14.73
CA ILE A 422 5.20 -3.30 -14.26
C ILE A 422 5.81 -4.63 -14.73
N ARG A 423 5.75 -5.64 -13.86
CA ARG A 423 6.13 -7.02 -14.16
C ARG A 423 5.04 -7.97 -13.67
N LEU A 424 4.66 -8.92 -14.51
CA LEU A 424 3.72 -9.97 -14.15
C LEU A 424 4.09 -11.29 -14.87
N LYS A 425 3.44 -12.38 -14.44
CA LYS A 425 3.59 -13.70 -15.07
C LYS A 425 2.23 -14.26 -15.44
N LEU A 426 2.20 -14.92 -16.60
CA LEU A 426 1.08 -15.76 -17.02
C LEU A 426 1.53 -17.23 -17.00
N THR A 427 0.74 -18.07 -16.37
CA THR A 427 0.96 -19.52 -16.32
C THR A 427 -0.13 -20.25 -17.08
N THR A 428 0.20 -21.43 -17.59
CA THR A 428 -0.71 -22.18 -18.47
C THR A 428 -2.00 -22.65 -17.77
N GLY A 429 -2.01 -22.79 -16.43
CA GLY A 429 -3.18 -23.33 -15.72
C GLY A 429 -3.61 -24.71 -16.23
N ALA A 430 -4.91 -24.95 -16.33
CA ALA A 430 -5.47 -26.22 -16.86
C ALA A 430 -5.32 -26.33 -18.40
N ALA A 431 -5.29 -25.19 -19.09
CA ALA A 431 -5.04 -25.06 -20.53
C ALA A 431 -4.33 -23.73 -20.77
N GLY A 432 -3.60 -23.60 -21.90
CA GLY A 432 -2.97 -22.34 -22.27
C GLY A 432 -3.98 -21.23 -22.58
N PRO A 433 -3.50 -20.01 -22.89
CA PRO A 433 -4.35 -18.94 -23.37
C PRO A 433 -4.94 -19.30 -24.73
N ALA A 434 -6.13 -18.80 -25.02
CA ALA A 434 -6.79 -18.91 -26.29
C ALA A 434 -6.77 -17.57 -27.04
N THR A 435 -6.98 -17.63 -28.38
CA THR A 435 -7.14 -16.41 -29.18
C THR A 435 -8.31 -15.59 -28.67
N GLY A 436 -8.08 -14.30 -28.44
CA GLY A 436 -9.09 -13.40 -27.92
C GLY A 436 -9.14 -13.30 -26.39
N ASP A 437 -8.41 -14.14 -25.65
CA ASP A 437 -8.27 -14.00 -24.20
C ASP A 437 -7.62 -12.67 -23.82
N ARG A 438 -8.07 -12.11 -22.70
CA ARG A 438 -7.65 -10.81 -22.21
C ARG A 438 -7.41 -10.83 -20.72
N PHE A 439 -6.43 -10.04 -20.29
CA PHE A 439 -6.12 -9.83 -18.89
C PHE A 439 -5.95 -8.34 -18.67
N ALA A 440 -6.85 -7.74 -17.91
CA ALA A 440 -6.75 -6.34 -17.54
C ALA A 440 -5.74 -6.16 -16.42
N ILE A 441 -4.99 -5.06 -16.46
CA ILE A 441 -4.00 -4.67 -15.48
C ILE A 441 -4.31 -3.24 -15.09
N SER A 442 -4.56 -3.03 -13.81
CA SER A 442 -4.83 -1.71 -13.25
C SER A 442 -3.77 -1.38 -12.20
N THR A 443 -3.09 -0.26 -12.38
CA THR A 443 -2.15 0.25 -11.39
C THR A 443 -2.88 0.91 -10.24
N GLY A 444 -2.37 0.79 -9.03
CA GLY A 444 -2.96 1.38 -7.83
C GLY A 444 -1.95 1.49 -6.72
N LEU A 445 -2.39 1.97 -5.57
CA LEU A 445 -1.60 2.00 -4.36
C LEU A 445 -2.25 1.12 -3.31
N GLN A 446 -1.42 0.35 -2.62
CA GLN A 446 -1.84 -0.48 -1.51
C GLN A 446 -1.15 0.00 -0.23
N TYR A 447 -1.93 0.14 0.84
CA TYR A 447 -1.40 0.39 2.17
C TYR A 447 -0.70 -0.86 2.70
N GLN A 448 0.55 -0.70 3.11
CA GLN A 448 1.43 -1.78 3.58
C GLN A 448 1.59 -1.77 5.11
N GLY A 449 1.09 -0.74 5.76
CA GLY A 449 1.14 -0.59 7.22
C GLY A 449 0.03 -1.36 7.95
N ASP A 450 -0.11 -1.06 9.23
CA ASP A 450 -1.18 -1.54 10.10
C ASP A 450 -1.93 -0.39 10.79
N ASN A 451 -2.95 -0.72 11.58
CA ASN A 451 -3.70 0.25 12.37
C ASN A 451 -3.14 0.46 13.79
N GLY A 452 -1.90 -0.01 14.02
CA GLY A 452 -1.27 0.07 15.32
C GLY A 452 -1.04 1.50 15.79
N VAL A 453 -1.05 1.68 17.10
CA VAL A 453 -0.95 2.98 17.76
C VAL A 453 0.32 3.03 18.60
N HIS A 454 1.15 4.04 18.39
CA HIS A 454 2.29 4.36 19.24
C HIS A 454 1.85 5.26 20.40
N HIS A 455 2.15 4.84 21.61
CA HIS A 455 1.87 5.60 22.82
C HIS A 455 3.18 6.05 23.46
N VAL A 456 3.19 7.29 23.95
CA VAL A 456 4.29 7.85 24.74
C VAL A 456 3.77 8.13 26.14
N GLU A 457 4.48 7.64 27.16
CA GLU A 457 4.19 7.93 28.55
C GLU A 457 4.61 9.37 28.89
N VAL A 458 3.64 10.20 29.27
CA VAL A 458 3.82 11.62 29.59
C VAL A 458 3.68 11.89 31.10
N GLY A 459 3.15 10.93 31.86
CA GLY A 459 2.95 11.04 33.29
C GLY A 459 2.71 9.68 33.93
N ASN A 460 2.47 9.64 35.25
CA ASN A 460 2.10 8.40 35.93
C ASN A 460 0.77 7.89 35.35
N ASN A 461 0.78 6.75 34.67
CA ASN A 461 -0.37 6.13 33.97
C ASN A 461 -1.05 7.04 32.93
N GLN A 462 -0.35 8.02 32.39
CA GLN A 462 -0.84 8.88 31.32
C GLN A 462 -0.03 8.63 30.06
N VAL A 463 -0.73 8.21 29.01
CA VAL A 463 -0.16 7.96 27.69
C VAL A 463 -0.85 8.83 26.63
N VAL A 464 -0.09 9.30 25.67
CA VAL A 464 -0.58 10.07 24.52
C VAL A 464 -0.25 9.31 23.24
N GLN A 465 -1.20 9.23 22.32
CA GLN A 465 -0.97 8.68 20.98
C GLN A 465 -0.12 9.64 20.16
N THR A 466 0.89 9.12 19.47
CA THR A 466 1.87 9.92 18.71
C THR A 466 1.95 9.56 17.22
N ASN A 467 1.00 8.77 16.71
CA ASN A 467 0.92 8.44 15.28
C ASN A 467 -0.53 8.35 14.80
N VAL A 468 -0.68 8.50 13.49
CA VAL A 468 -1.92 8.21 12.76
C VAL A 468 -1.58 7.18 11.68
N ALA A 469 -2.39 6.13 11.55
CA ALA A 469 -2.20 5.13 10.50
C ALA A 469 -2.62 5.70 9.13
N GLY A 470 -1.80 5.44 8.10
CA GLY A 470 -1.99 6.00 6.77
C GLY A 470 -3.29 5.60 6.09
N ASN A 471 -3.79 4.39 6.36
CA ASN A 471 -5.07 3.96 5.81
C ASN A 471 -6.27 4.75 6.35
N ARG A 472 -6.14 5.42 7.49
CA ARG A 472 -7.20 6.30 8.02
C ARG A 472 -7.22 7.66 7.32
N VAL A 473 -6.08 8.08 6.79
CA VAL A 473 -5.89 9.40 6.19
C VAL A 473 -5.97 9.34 4.67
N PHE A 474 -5.25 8.41 4.04
CA PHE A 474 -5.08 8.37 2.59
C PHE A 474 -6.05 7.40 1.88
N THR A 475 -6.43 6.31 2.54
CA THR A 475 -7.35 5.29 2.02
C THR A 475 -8.47 4.97 3.02
N GLY A 476 -8.95 6.00 3.71
CA GLY A 476 -9.95 5.88 4.77
C GLY A 476 -11.33 5.46 4.25
N PRO A 477 -12.26 5.17 5.18
CA PRO A 477 -13.58 4.65 4.83
C PRO A 477 -14.44 5.65 4.06
N ASN A 478 -14.14 6.95 4.15
CA ASN A 478 -14.90 8.01 3.48
C ASN A 478 -14.35 8.33 2.08
N ALA A 479 -13.05 8.20 1.88
CA ALA A 479 -12.40 8.43 0.59
C ALA A 479 -11.06 7.70 0.49
N ASP A 480 -10.81 7.08 -0.66
CA ASP A 480 -9.48 6.68 -1.12
C ASP A 480 -8.95 7.82 -2.00
N LEU A 481 -7.99 8.59 -1.45
CA LEU A 481 -7.39 9.74 -2.13
C LEU A 481 -6.66 9.32 -3.40
N PHE A 482 -5.90 8.24 -3.33
CA PHE A 482 -5.11 7.76 -4.45
C PHE A 482 -5.98 7.24 -5.58
N ALA A 483 -7.02 6.48 -5.26
CA ALA A 483 -8.00 6.03 -6.24
C ALA A 483 -8.74 7.21 -6.88
N SER A 484 -9.09 8.23 -6.10
CA SER A 484 -9.75 9.44 -6.60
C SER A 484 -8.85 10.22 -7.57
N ILE A 485 -7.57 10.45 -7.20
CA ILE A 485 -6.61 11.15 -8.07
C ILE A 485 -6.33 10.32 -9.34
N LYS A 486 -6.16 9.00 -9.21
CA LYS A 486 -6.01 8.11 -10.38
C LYS A 486 -7.20 8.23 -11.32
N THR A 487 -8.43 8.14 -10.80
CA THR A 487 -9.66 8.27 -11.60
C THR A 487 -9.71 9.61 -12.31
N LEU A 488 -9.25 10.70 -11.66
CA LEU A 488 -9.14 12.00 -12.32
C LEU A 488 -8.13 11.97 -13.48
N VAL A 489 -6.94 11.42 -13.28
CA VAL A 489 -5.90 11.31 -14.33
C VAL A 489 -6.42 10.52 -15.52
N THR A 490 -7.02 9.35 -15.30
CA THR A 490 -7.55 8.49 -16.37
C THR A 490 -8.73 9.15 -17.08
N SER A 491 -9.62 9.83 -16.35
CA SER A 491 -10.77 10.57 -16.91
C SER A 491 -10.35 11.77 -17.76
N LEU A 492 -9.30 12.50 -17.33
CA LEU A 492 -8.72 13.59 -18.13
C LEU A 492 -8.10 13.07 -19.43
N ARG A 493 -7.35 11.94 -19.37
CA ARG A 493 -6.72 11.32 -20.54
C ARG A 493 -7.75 10.73 -21.51
N SER A 494 -8.81 10.14 -20.98
CA SER A 494 -9.90 9.58 -21.80
C SER A 494 -10.92 10.60 -22.28
N ASN A 495 -10.77 11.88 -21.91
CA ASN A 495 -11.74 12.94 -22.17
C ASN A 495 -13.14 12.65 -21.63
N TYR A 496 -13.22 11.89 -20.51
CA TYR A 496 -14.47 11.47 -19.89
C TYR A 496 -14.90 12.43 -18.78
N ARG A 497 -15.86 13.33 -19.07
CA ARG A 497 -16.34 14.36 -18.14
C ARG A 497 -17.11 13.80 -16.96
N GLY A 498 -17.88 12.74 -17.17
CA GLY A 498 -18.58 12.03 -16.10
C GLY A 498 -17.62 11.59 -15.02
N GLY A 499 -16.51 10.94 -15.43
CA GLY A 499 -15.46 10.53 -14.51
C GLY A 499 -14.79 11.70 -13.79
N ILE A 500 -14.51 12.82 -14.47
CA ILE A 500 -13.98 14.05 -13.84
C ILE A 500 -14.96 14.56 -12.77
N ASN A 501 -16.26 14.59 -13.07
CA ASN A 501 -17.28 15.04 -12.13
C ASN A 501 -17.39 14.11 -10.91
N ASP A 502 -17.34 12.80 -11.12
CA ASP A 502 -17.46 11.80 -10.05
C ASP A 502 -16.29 11.90 -9.04
N THR A 503 -15.09 12.31 -9.50
CA THR A 503 -13.93 12.46 -8.62
C THR A 503 -14.02 13.65 -7.67
N ILE A 504 -14.78 14.70 -7.99
CA ILE A 504 -14.91 15.91 -7.14
C ILE A 504 -15.46 15.53 -5.76
N GLY A 505 -16.44 14.64 -5.71
CA GLY A 505 -17.00 14.15 -4.45
C GLY A 505 -15.98 13.41 -3.58
N GLY A 506 -15.21 12.52 -4.19
CA GLY A 506 -14.13 11.78 -3.52
C GLY A 506 -13.01 12.69 -3.00
N LEU A 507 -12.60 13.69 -3.80
CA LEU A 507 -11.60 14.68 -3.40
C LEU A 507 -12.10 15.56 -2.24
N THR A 508 -13.38 15.97 -2.25
CA THR A 508 -13.98 16.75 -1.15
C THR A 508 -14.03 15.92 0.14
N ALA A 509 -14.43 14.64 0.05
CA ALA A 509 -14.42 13.74 1.19
C ALA A 509 -12.99 13.53 1.72
N GLY A 510 -12.01 13.44 0.82
CA GLY A 510 -10.60 13.34 1.15
C GLY A 510 -10.05 14.57 1.87
N LEU A 511 -10.39 15.78 1.44
CA LEU A 511 -10.03 17.01 2.13
C LEU A 511 -10.56 17.03 3.57
N ASN A 512 -11.80 16.59 3.78
CA ASN A 512 -12.38 16.50 5.13
C ASN A 512 -11.73 15.40 6.00
N GLN A 513 -11.04 14.44 5.39
CA GLN A 513 -10.35 13.35 6.07
C GLN A 513 -8.92 13.74 6.48
N THR A 514 -8.27 14.65 5.73
CA THR A 514 -6.90 15.14 5.99
C THR A 514 -6.84 16.38 6.86
N GLY A 515 -7.91 17.15 6.98
CA GLY A 515 -8.04 18.34 7.84
C GLY A 515 -8.63 17.97 9.19
#